data_bbff80e2dfb430eec36169a8690658ed
#
_entry.id   bbff80e2dfb430eec36169a8690658ed
#
_cell.length_a   1.000
_cell.length_b   1.000
_cell.length_c   1.000
_cell.angle_alpha   90.00
_cell.angle_beta   90.00
_cell.angle_gamma   90.00
#
_symmetry.space_group_name_H-M   'P 1'
#
loop_
_entity.id
_entity.type
_entity.pdbx_description
1 polymer ?
#
loop_
_entity_poly.entity_id
_entity_poly.type
_entity_poly.pdbx_seq_one_letter_code
_entity_poly.pdbx_strand_id
1 'polypeptide(L)'
;MKDIIHFSHANGFPAPIYRTMFAELSDDYEIRYVERIGHDPLFPVTSDWPHLVDELLADIDRRYEAPVWLVGHSLGGYVSLMAALKRPHCVRGVLMLDSPVVAGWRASVLRVSQWTGLDERLSPAAATRNRRTHWASREEAWRHFHAKPAFARWDERVLSDYVDFGIPQTAVDGTRALAFDRQIEYLIYRTLPRTLGARLAHGSPVPVGFIAGTHSKEVRQVGLEATRRATRGRLEWIEGTHLFPMEKPIETARAVQRVLRSLREAG
;
A
#
# COMPACT_ATOMS: atom_id res chain seq x y z
N MET A 1 -3.38 -26.04 -8.18
CA MET A 1 -2.43 -25.11 -7.52
C MET A 1 -3.18 -23.78 -7.32
N LYS A 2 -3.10 -23.16 -6.15
CA LYS A 2 -3.73 -21.85 -5.91
C LYS A 2 -3.00 -20.77 -6.71
N ASP A 3 -3.74 -19.77 -7.19
CA ASP A 3 -3.10 -18.56 -7.75
C ASP A 3 -2.36 -17.79 -6.66
N ILE A 4 -1.24 -17.17 -7.04
CA ILE A 4 -0.41 -16.41 -6.12
C ILE A 4 -0.83 -14.93 -6.14
N ILE A 5 -1.06 -14.37 -4.96
CA ILE A 5 -1.11 -12.93 -4.74
C ILE A 5 0.22 -12.51 -4.11
N HIS A 6 0.95 -11.63 -4.77
CA HIS A 6 2.04 -10.88 -4.14
C HIS A 6 1.50 -9.55 -3.64
N PHE A 7 1.44 -9.41 -2.31
CA PHE A 7 0.87 -8.25 -1.65
C PHE A 7 1.93 -7.21 -1.32
N SER A 8 1.64 -5.94 -1.59
CA SER A 8 2.46 -4.78 -1.24
C SER A 8 1.72 -3.87 -0.28
N HIS A 9 2.31 -3.61 0.89
CA HIS A 9 1.69 -2.89 2.00
C HIS A 9 1.69 -1.37 1.83
N ALA A 10 0.91 -0.65 2.66
CA ALA A 10 0.92 0.80 2.75
C ALA A 10 2.14 1.33 3.53
N ASN A 11 2.55 2.56 3.25
CA ASN A 11 3.67 3.22 3.93
C ASN A 11 3.47 3.28 5.44
N GLY A 12 4.45 2.82 6.21
CA GLY A 12 4.40 2.78 7.68
C GLY A 12 3.64 1.58 8.27
N PHE A 13 3.14 0.66 7.44
CA PHE A 13 2.31 -0.49 7.86
C PHE A 13 2.89 -1.80 7.31
N PRO A 14 3.73 -2.51 8.06
CA PRO A 14 4.33 -3.78 7.61
C PRO A 14 3.29 -4.80 7.15
N ALA A 15 3.63 -5.62 6.15
CA ALA A 15 2.69 -6.55 5.53
C ALA A 15 2.01 -7.53 6.51
N PRO A 16 2.67 -8.05 7.58
CA PRO A 16 2.01 -8.96 8.53
C PRO A 16 0.77 -8.41 9.23
N ILE A 17 0.58 -7.08 9.30
CA ILE A 17 -0.63 -6.51 9.91
C ILE A 17 -1.91 -6.78 9.11
N TYR A 18 -1.79 -7.18 7.85
CA TYR A 18 -2.92 -7.53 6.99
C TYR A 18 -3.34 -9.01 7.12
N ARG A 19 -2.75 -9.76 8.07
CA ARG A 19 -2.96 -11.22 8.17
C ARG A 19 -4.43 -11.63 8.35
N THR A 20 -5.27 -10.79 8.96
CA THR A 20 -6.73 -11.04 9.04
C THR A 20 -7.37 -11.05 7.65
N MET A 21 -6.99 -10.12 6.78
CA MET A 21 -7.41 -10.11 5.36
C MET A 21 -6.81 -11.30 4.61
N PHE A 22 -5.55 -11.63 4.86
CA PHE A 22 -4.87 -12.76 4.19
C PHE A 22 -5.49 -14.11 4.54
N ALA A 23 -5.91 -14.30 5.79
CA ALA A 23 -6.58 -15.52 6.22
C ALA A 23 -7.86 -15.79 5.43
N GLU A 24 -8.68 -14.77 5.18
CA GLU A 24 -9.90 -14.87 4.38
C GLU A 24 -9.61 -15.15 2.89
N LEU A 25 -8.46 -14.74 2.38
CA LEU A 25 -8.03 -14.99 1.00
C LEU A 25 -7.36 -16.35 0.82
N SER A 26 -6.89 -16.98 1.90
CA SER A 26 -6.01 -18.14 1.86
C SER A 26 -6.66 -19.40 1.30
N ASP A 27 -7.99 -19.47 1.26
CA ASP A 27 -8.70 -20.62 0.65
C ASP A 27 -8.52 -20.64 -0.86
N ASP A 28 -8.52 -19.49 -1.52
CA ASP A 28 -8.45 -19.34 -2.98
C ASP A 28 -7.05 -19.01 -3.49
N TYR A 29 -6.24 -18.34 -2.67
CA TYR A 29 -4.92 -17.78 -3.08
C TYR A 29 -3.80 -18.16 -2.12
N GLU A 30 -2.60 -18.26 -2.66
CA GLU A 30 -1.37 -18.26 -1.88
C GLU A 30 -0.87 -16.82 -1.74
N ILE A 31 -0.72 -16.31 -0.50
CA ILE A 31 -0.33 -14.93 -0.24
C ILE A 31 1.15 -14.86 0.08
N ARG A 32 1.88 -14.00 -0.65
CA ARG A 32 3.29 -13.69 -0.43
C ARG A 32 3.47 -12.18 -0.39
N TYR A 33 4.52 -11.68 0.26
CA TYR A 33 4.80 -10.25 0.40
C TYR A 33 6.26 -9.97 0.74
N VAL A 34 6.70 -8.73 0.48
CA VAL A 34 7.85 -8.12 1.13
C VAL A 34 7.36 -7.54 2.46
N GLU A 35 8.02 -7.89 3.57
CA GLU A 35 7.56 -7.50 4.91
C GLU A 35 7.54 -5.99 5.11
N ARG A 36 8.60 -5.29 4.66
CA ARG A 36 8.78 -3.84 4.80
C ARG A 36 9.47 -3.28 3.56
N ILE A 37 8.70 -2.87 2.57
CA ILE A 37 9.21 -2.25 1.33
C ILE A 37 9.98 -0.96 1.68
N GLY A 38 11.16 -0.80 1.03
CA GLY A 38 12.03 0.37 1.19
C GLY A 38 13.02 0.26 2.34
N HIS A 39 13.11 -0.88 3.03
CA HIS A 39 14.06 -1.10 4.13
C HIS A 39 15.30 -1.90 3.71
N ASP A 40 15.32 -2.43 2.50
CA ASP A 40 16.53 -3.06 1.96
C ASP A 40 17.48 -1.96 1.44
N PRO A 41 18.71 -1.84 1.99
CA PRO A 41 19.67 -0.83 1.56
C PRO A 41 20.09 -0.95 0.08
N LEU A 42 19.88 -2.08 -0.56
CA LEU A 42 20.11 -2.28 -1.99
C LEU A 42 19.08 -1.53 -2.85
N PHE A 43 17.93 -1.18 -2.28
CA PHE A 43 16.82 -0.50 -2.96
C PHE A 43 16.44 0.80 -2.24
N PRO A 44 17.29 1.84 -2.27
CA PRO A 44 17.05 3.08 -1.52
C PRO A 44 15.83 3.84 -2.03
N VAL A 45 15.15 4.56 -1.13
CA VAL A 45 14.01 5.41 -1.49
C VAL A 45 14.51 6.66 -2.23
N THR A 46 14.16 6.77 -3.50
CA THR A 46 14.50 7.92 -4.36
C THR A 46 13.27 8.45 -5.10
N SER A 47 13.40 9.61 -5.77
CA SER A 47 12.29 10.24 -6.49
C SER A 47 11.64 9.29 -7.49
N ASP A 48 10.29 9.30 -7.53
CA ASP A 48 9.46 8.44 -8.40
C ASP A 48 9.62 6.92 -8.13
N TRP A 49 10.28 6.49 -7.05
CA TRP A 49 10.38 5.12 -6.50
C TRP A 49 10.91 4.02 -7.44
N PRO A 50 11.89 4.27 -8.33
CA PRO A 50 12.37 3.21 -9.24
C PRO A 50 12.93 2.01 -8.48
N HIS A 51 13.66 2.24 -7.38
CA HIS A 51 14.28 1.17 -6.60
C HIS A 51 13.26 0.38 -5.75
N LEU A 52 12.17 0.99 -5.29
CA LEU A 52 11.09 0.23 -4.63
C LEU A 52 10.37 -0.70 -5.60
N VAL A 53 10.29 -0.29 -6.87
CA VAL A 53 9.80 -1.15 -7.95
C VAL A 53 10.79 -2.30 -8.22
N ASP A 54 12.09 -2.02 -8.18
CA ASP A 54 13.12 -3.03 -8.38
C ASP A 54 13.18 -4.02 -7.21
N GLU A 55 12.96 -3.58 -5.96
CA GLU A 55 12.81 -4.43 -4.79
C GLU A 55 11.67 -5.44 -4.98
N LEU A 56 10.49 -4.95 -5.38
CA LEU A 56 9.34 -5.83 -5.65
C LEU A 56 9.65 -6.82 -6.79
N LEU A 57 10.23 -6.36 -7.89
CA LEU A 57 10.55 -7.20 -9.04
C LEU A 57 11.63 -8.23 -8.71
N ALA A 58 12.64 -7.88 -7.92
CA ALA A 58 13.68 -8.82 -7.46
C ALA A 58 13.08 -9.91 -6.55
N ASP A 59 12.12 -9.56 -5.70
CA ASP A 59 11.42 -10.56 -4.87
C ASP A 59 10.54 -11.49 -5.72
N ILE A 60 9.88 -10.97 -6.76
CA ILE A 60 9.11 -11.75 -7.73
C ILE A 60 10.01 -12.74 -8.47
N ASP A 61 11.15 -12.29 -9.01
CA ASP A 61 12.10 -13.13 -9.75
C ASP A 61 12.66 -14.27 -8.90
N ARG A 62 12.94 -13.99 -7.64
CA ARG A 62 13.48 -14.97 -6.71
C ARG A 62 12.48 -16.07 -6.35
N ARG A 63 11.16 -15.75 -6.37
CA ARG A 63 10.13 -16.64 -5.80
C ARG A 63 9.27 -17.34 -6.83
N TYR A 64 9.13 -16.79 -8.05
CA TYR A 64 8.11 -17.26 -8.99
C TYR A 64 8.65 -17.45 -10.39
N GLU A 65 8.28 -18.57 -10.99
CA GLU A 65 8.56 -18.88 -12.41
C GLU A 65 7.39 -18.45 -13.32
N ALA A 66 6.19 -18.24 -12.77
CA ALA A 66 4.98 -17.87 -13.49
C ALA A 66 4.46 -16.49 -13.07
N PRO A 67 3.71 -15.80 -13.94
CA PRO A 67 3.11 -14.51 -13.60
C PRO A 67 2.18 -14.59 -12.40
N VAL A 68 2.18 -13.56 -11.54
CA VAL A 68 1.41 -13.47 -10.30
C VAL A 68 0.43 -12.29 -10.31
N TRP A 69 -0.58 -12.33 -9.45
CA TRP A 69 -1.43 -11.19 -9.14
C TRP A 69 -0.69 -10.23 -8.21
N LEU A 70 -0.66 -8.95 -8.55
CA LEU A 70 -0.15 -7.91 -7.65
C LEU A 70 -1.33 -7.22 -6.98
N VAL A 71 -1.39 -7.27 -5.66
CA VAL A 71 -2.38 -6.55 -4.86
C VAL A 71 -1.64 -5.61 -3.93
N GLY A 72 -1.99 -4.31 -3.96
CA GLY A 72 -1.27 -3.35 -3.14
C GLY A 72 -2.15 -2.27 -2.54
N HIS A 73 -1.84 -1.89 -1.30
CA HIS A 73 -2.51 -0.81 -0.60
C HIS A 73 -1.67 0.47 -0.60
N SER A 74 -2.27 1.60 -0.99
CA SER A 74 -1.60 2.91 -0.96
C SER A 74 -0.25 2.89 -1.69
N LEU A 75 0.89 3.08 -1.01
CA LEU A 75 2.25 2.86 -1.55
C LEU A 75 2.32 1.59 -2.39
N GLY A 76 1.86 0.47 -1.82
CA GLY A 76 1.94 -0.84 -2.47
C GLY A 76 1.17 -0.92 -3.79
N GLY A 77 0.05 -0.22 -3.92
CA GLY A 77 -0.71 -0.14 -5.17
C GLY A 77 0.06 0.59 -6.28
N TYR A 78 0.75 1.68 -5.93
CA TYR A 78 1.62 2.39 -6.89
C TYR A 78 2.80 1.52 -7.32
N VAL A 79 3.51 0.91 -6.35
CA VAL A 79 4.68 0.06 -6.64
C VAL A 79 4.26 -1.13 -7.51
N SER A 80 3.13 -1.78 -7.21
CA SER A 80 2.56 -2.88 -7.99
C SER A 80 2.23 -2.47 -9.43
N LEU A 81 1.57 -1.33 -9.61
CA LEU A 81 1.23 -0.83 -10.95
C LEU A 81 2.47 -0.45 -11.74
N MET A 82 3.46 0.19 -11.10
CA MET A 82 4.72 0.55 -11.74
C MET A 82 5.55 -0.67 -12.12
N ALA A 83 5.54 -1.73 -11.30
CA ALA A 83 6.17 -3.02 -11.61
C ALA A 83 5.53 -3.67 -12.85
N ALA A 84 4.20 -3.68 -12.93
CA ALA A 84 3.48 -4.18 -14.09
C ALA A 84 3.77 -3.38 -15.38
N LEU A 85 3.94 -2.05 -15.28
CA LEU A 85 4.36 -1.20 -16.41
C LEU A 85 5.81 -1.45 -16.83
N LYS A 86 6.69 -1.85 -15.90
CA LYS A 86 8.10 -2.11 -16.17
C LYS A 86 8.32 -3.52 -16.73
N ARG A 87 7.60 -4.53 -16.17
CA ARG A 87 7.72 -5.93 -16.58
C ARG A 87 6.35 -6.65 -16.61
N PRO A 88 5.53 -6.39 -17.63
CA PRO A 88 4.17 -6.92 -17.71
C PRO A 88 4.10 -8.45 -17.79
N HIS A 89 5.13 -9.11 -18.33
CA HIS A 89 5.15 -10.56 -18.48
C HIS A 89 5.23 -11.33 -17.14
N CYS A 90 5.65 -10.67 -16.05
CA CYS A 90 5.67 -11.27 -14.70
C CYS A 90 4.34 -11.08 -13.95
N VAL A 91 3.36 -10.36 -14.52
CA VAL A 91 2.16 -9.88 -13.82
C VAL A 91 0.90 -10.30 -14.54
N ARG A 92 0.01 -11.06 -13.88
CA ARG A 92 -1.31 -11.42 -14.42
C ARG A 92 -2.26 -10.23 -14.44
N GLY A 93 -2.18 -9.38 -13.43
CA GLY A 93 -2.98 -8.18 -13.27
C GLY A 93 -2.68 -7.49 -11.94
N VAL A 94 -3.18 -6.27 -11.79
CA VAL A 94 -2.95 -5.42 -10.61
C VAL A 94 -4.26 -5.05 -9.98
N LEU A 95 -4.37 -5.18 -8.66
CA LEU A 95 -5.46 -4.62 -7.88
C LEU A 95 -4.91 -3.60 -6.88
N MET A 96 -5.37 -2.37 -7.03
CA MET A 96 -4.97 -1.25 -6.17
C MET A 96 -6.04 -1.00 -5.10
N LEU A 97 -5.64 -0.99 -3.83
CA LEU A 97 -6.48 -0.62 -2.69
C LEU A 97 -6.15 0.83 -2.31
N ASP A 98 -7.06 1.72 -2.56
CA ASP A 98 -7.00 3.17 -2.27
C ASP A 98 -5.70 3.87 -2.71
N SER A 99 -5.25 3.57 -3.92
CA SER A 99 -4.03 4.14 -4.55
C SER A 99 -4.42 4.92 -5.82
N PRO A 100 -5.15 6.04 -5.72
CA PRO A 100 -5.67 6.76 -6.89
C PRO A 100 -4.53 7.36 -7.71
N VAL A 101 -4.56 7.17 -9.03
CA VAL A 101 -3.49 7.63 -9.95
C VAL A 101 -3.47 9.15 -10.06
N VAL A 102 -2.37 9.78 -9.63
CA VAL A 102 -2.16 11.23 -9.76
C VAL A 102 -1.79 11.55 -11.21
N ALA A 103 -2.55 12.44 -11.86
CA ALA A 103 -2.32 12.86 -13.24
C ALA A 103 -2.71 14.32 -13.51
N GLY A 104 -2.35 14.82 -14.71
CA GLY A 104 -2.70 16.17 -15.16
C GLY A 104 -2.14 17.27 -14.25
N TRP A 105 -2.90 18.35 -14.06
CA TRP A 105 -2.48 19.50 -13.26
C TRP A 105 -2.17 19.17 -11.81
N ARG A 106 -2.83 18.13 -11.23
CA ARG A 106 -2.55 17.66 -9.86
C ARG A 106 -1.14 17.08 -9.74
N ALA A 107 -0.65 16.37 -10.75
CA ALA A 107 0.74 15.91 -10.79
C ALA A 107 1.73 17.09 -10.87
N SER A 108 1.36 18.16 -11.57
CA SER A 108 2.15 19.39 -11.62
C SER A 108 2.16 20.12 -10.29
N VAL A 109 1.02 20.22 -9.60
CA VAL A 109 0.94 20.80 -8.24
C VAL A 109 1.77 19.98 -7.26
N LEU A 110 1.66 18.65 -7.27
CA LEU A 110 2.48 17.78 -6.44
C LEU A 110 3.98 18.01 -6.70
N ARG A 111 4.38 18.14 -7.96
CA ARG A 111 5.78 18.43 -8.33
C ARG A 111 6.26 19.76 -7.76
N VAL A 112 5.46 20.82 -7.88
CA VAL A 112 5.79 22.14 -7.34
C VAL A 112 5.86 22.12 -5.82
N SER A 113 4.89 21.47 -5.16
CA SER A 113 4.87 21.38 -3.69
C SER A 113 6.07 20.60 -3.14
N GLN A 114 6.47 19.50 -3.79
CA GLN A 114 7.68 18.76 -3.43
C GLN A 114 8.97 19.59 -3.64
N TRP A 115 9.02 20.37 -4.72
CA TRP A 115 10.17 21.22 -5.00
C TRP A 115 10.30 22.39 -4.03
N THR A 116 9.18 23.00 -3.63
CA THR A 116 9.16 24.15 -2.69
C THR A 116 9.16 23.75 -1.22
N GLY A 117 9.01 22.47 -0.88
CA GLY A 117 8.88 22.00 0.49
C GLY A 117 7.52 22.31 1.16
N LEU A 118 6.58 22.89 0.43
CA LEU A 118 5.23 23.20 0.95
C LEU A 118 4.44 21.95 1.33
N ASP A 119 4.74 20.82 0.70
CA ASP A 119 4.16 19.52 1.03
C ASP A 119 4.52 19.04 2.44
N GLU A 120 5.65 19.47 3.02
CA GLU A 120 6.00 19.15 4.42
C GLU A 120 4.92 19.61 5.42
N ARG A 121 4.24 20.72 5.14
CA ARG A 121 3.21 21.29 6.03
C ARG A 121 1.82 20.70 5.80
N LEU A 122 1.57 20.14 4.61
CA LEU A 122 0.25 19.70 4.17
C LEU A 122 0.12 18.18 4.05
N SER A 123 1.25 17.44 4.07
CA SER A 123 1.28 15.99 3.91
C SER A 123 1.49 15.25 5.25
N PRO A 124 1.21 13.95 5.30
CA PRO A 124 1.55 13.10 6.44
C PRO A 124 3.05 13.07 6.78
N ALA A 125 3.93 13.52 5.87
CA ALA A 125 5.39 13.52 6.04
C ALA A 125 5.84 14.27 7.31
N ALA A 126 5.25 15.45 7.61
CA ALA A 126 5.59 16.18 8.84
C ALA A 126 5.22 15.41 10.11
N ALA A 127 4.10 14.70 10.09
CA ALA A 127 3.63 13.91 11.22
C ALA A 127 4.55 12.70 11.47
N THR A 128 5.15 12.12 10.42
CA THR A 128 6.04 10.96 10.57
C THR A 128 7.36 11.31 11.24
N ARG A 129 7.93 12.49 10.98
CA ARG A 129 9.20 12.93 11.58
C ARG A 129 9.17 12.98 13.11
N ASN A 130 8.03 13.36 13.68
CA ASN A 130 7.87 13.62 15.12
C ASN A 130 7.08 12.53 15.84
N ARG A 131 6.72 11.43 15.14
CA ARG A 131 5.97 10.35 15.78
C ARG A 131 6.82 9.63 16.83
N ARG A 132 6.16 9.21 17.89
CA ARG A 132 6.76 8.36 18.93
C ARG A 132 7.24 7.04 18.30
N THR A 133 8.41 6.57 18.74
CA THR A 133 9.05 5.37 18.20
C THR A 133 9.23 4.24 19.22
N HIS A 134 9.07 4.51 20.52
CA HIS A 134 9.33 3.55 21.58
C HIS A 134 8.20 3.52 22.62
N TRP A 135 7.92 2.35 23.17
CA TRP A 135 6.93 2.08 24.20
C TRP A 135 7.51 1.09 25.20
N ALA A 136 7.18 1.25 26.50
CA ALA A 136 7.69 0.40 27.56
C ALA A 136 7.07 -1.01 27.55
N SER A 137 5.86 -1.16 26.98
CA SER A 137 5.19 -2.47 26.89
C SER A 137 4.22 -2.56 25.71
N ARG A 138 3.71 -3.77 25.45
CA ARG A 138 2.65 -4.03 24.48
C ARG A 138 1.37 -3.27 24.82
N GLU A 139 1.00 -3.26 26.09
CA GLU A 139 -0.22 -2.62 26.60
C GLU A 139 -0.14 -1.10 26.45
N GLU A 140 1.04 -0.52 26.67
CA GLU A 140 1.25 0.92 26.44
C GLU A 140 1.13 1.27 24.96
N ALA A 141 1.75 0.49 24.09
CA ALA A 141 1.64 0.67 22.65
C ALA A 141 0.17 0.55 22.18
N TRP A 142 -0.53 -0.49 22.63
CA TRP A 142 -1.94 -0.69 22.29
C TRP A 142 -2.81 0.49 22.73
N ARG A 143 -2.72 0.90 24.01
CA ARG A 143 -3.47 2.08 24.52
C ARG A 143 -3.16 3.35 23.75
N HIS A 144 -1.88 3.57 23.41
CA HIS A 144 -1.45 4.74 22.65
C HIS A 144 -2.09 4.82 21.27
N PHE A 145 -2.19 3.70 20.54
CA PHE A 145 -2.79 3.69 19.21
C PHE A 145 -4.31 3.63 19.27
N HIS A 146 -4.90 2.83 20.15
CA HIS A 146 -6.34 2.74 20.32
C HIS A 146 -6.99 4.09 20.68
N ALA A 147 -6.29 4.95 21.41
CA ALA A 147 -6.76 6.30 21.73
C ALA A 147 -6.77 7.28 20.54
N LYS A 148 -6.14 6.92 19.41
CA LYS A 148 -6.09 7.79 18.24
C LYS A 148 -7.31 7.55 17.35
N PRO A 149 -8.04 8.62 16.91
CA PRO A 149 -9.27 8.48 16.12
C PRO A 149 -9.12 7.66 14.84
N ALA A 150 -7.96 7.69 14.19
CA ALA A 150 -7.70 6.91 12.98
C ALA A 150 -7.64 5.40 13.28
N PHE A 151 -7.03 5.01 14.40
CA PHE A 151 -6.86 3.61 14.81
C PHE A 151 -8.08 3.06 15.57
N ALA A 152 -8.87 3.92 16.21
CA ALA A 152 -10.09 3.52 16.90
C ALA A 152 -11.18 2.94 15.98
N ARG A 153 -11.02 3.10 14.65
CA ARG A 153 -11.91 2.54 13.62
C ARG A 153 -11.47 1.16 13.14
N TRP A 154 -10.25 0.73 13.50
CA TRP A 154 -9.70 -0.51 13.00
C TRP A 154 -10.38 -1.71 13.64
N ASP A 155 -10.42 -2.81 12.93
CA ASP A 155 -10.70 -4.12 13.51
C ASP A 155 -9.68 -4.39 14.63
N GLU A 156 -10.15 -4.82 15.80
CA GLU A 156 -9.30 -5.01 16.97
C GLU A 156 -8.17 -6.02 16.74
N ARG A 157 -8.41 -7.03 15.88
CA ARG A 157 -7.38 -8.01 15.48
C ARG A 157 -6.28 -7.33 14.70
N VAL A 158 -6.62 -6.42 13.78
CA VAL A 158 -5.64 -5.67 12.98
C VAL A 158 -4.87 -4.67 13.86
N LEU A 159 -5.52 -4.03 14.82
CA LEU A 159 -4.83 -3.19 15.80
C LEU A 159 -3.85 -4.00 16.65
N SER A 160 -4.26 -5.19 17.10
CA SER A 160 -3.39 -6.12 17.81
C SER A 160 -2.18 -6.52 16.96
N ASP A 161 -2.42 -6.86 15.68
CA ASP A 161 -1.36 -7.20 14.73
C ASP A 161 -0.40 -6.02 14.48
N TYR A 162 -0.93 -4.79 14.41
CA TYR A 162 -0.08 -3.61 14.29
C TYR A 162 0.82 -3.42 15.52
N VAL A 163 0.32 -3.68 16.71
CA VAL A 163 1.14 -3.62 17.95
C VAL A 163 2.18 -4.75 17.96
N ASP A 164 1.85 -5.93 17.44
CA ASP A 164 2.76 -7.07 17.48
C ASP A 164 3.82 -7.03 16.36
N PHE A 165 3.46 -6.66 15.13
CA PHE A 165 4.35 -6.66 13.98
C PHE A 165 4.86 -5.27 13.59
N GLY A 166 4.07 -4.22 13.81
CA GLY A 166 4.47 -2.83 13.56
C GLY A 166 5.29 -2.23 14.69
N ILE A 167 5.19 -2.79 15.91
CA ILE A 167 5.90 -2.34 17.11
C ILE A 167 6.42 -3.56 17.88
N PRO A 168 7.30 -4.36 17.27
CA PRO A 168 7.83 -5.56 17.89
C PRO A 168 8.61 -5.25 19.16
N GLN A 169 8.72 -6.25 20.03
CA GLN A 169 9.60 -6.20 21.18
C GLN A 169 11.06 -6.15 20.73
N THR A 170 11.83 -5.24 21.30
CA THR A 170 13.24 -5.01 20.94
C THR A 170 14.20 -5.32 22.07
N ALA A 171 13.69 -5.47 23.30
CA ALA A 171 14.51 -5.78 24.46
C ALA A 171 13.80 -6.78 25.39
N VAL A 172 14.58 -7.45 26.24
CA VAL A 172 14.09 -8.50 27.20
C VAL A 172 13.13 -7.89 28.24
N ASP A 173 13.29 -6.62 28.57
CA ASP A 173 12.44 -5.88 29.51
C ASP A 173 11.03 -5.56 28.98
N GLY A 174 10.70 -5.97 27.76
CA GLY A 174 9.41 -5.71 27.13
C GLY A 174 9.35 -4.44 26.29
N THR A 175 10.42 -3.65 26.26
CA THR A 175 10.51 -2.43 25.44
C THR A 175 10.24 -2.75 23.95
N ARG A 176 9.44 -1.91 23.30
CA ARG A 176 9.03 -2.04 21.92
C ARG A 176 9.40 -0.82 21.10
N ALA A 177 9.69 -1.01 19.81
CA ALA A 177 9.98 0.07 18.90
C ALA A 177 9.28 -0.11 17.55
N LEU A 178 9.09 1.00 16.82
CA LEU A 178 8.56 0.93 15.46
C LEU A 178 9.45 0.04 14.58
N ALA A 179 8.83 -0.94 13.92
CA ALA A 179 9.48 -1.78 12.92
C ALA A 179 9.81 -0.97 11.64
N PHE A 180 8.95 -0.02 11.29
CA PHE A 180 9.12 0.82 10.11
C PHE A 180 9.93 2.06 10.49
N ASP A 181 11.08 2.26 9.82
CA ASP A 181 11.93 3.44 10.04
C ASP A 181 11.17 4.71 9.61
N ARG A 182 11.04 5.68 10.53
CA ARG A 182 10.30 6.92 10.27
C ARG A 182 10.97 7.81 9.22
N GLN A 183 12.29 7.71 9.03
CA GLN A 183 12.99 8.45 7.98
C GLN A 183 12.68 7.86 6.61
N ILE A 184 12.62 6.54 6.50
CA ILE A 184 12.18 5.86 5.28
C ILE A 184 10.71 6.20 4.98
N GLU A 185 9.84 6.12 6.00
CA GLU A 185 8.43 6.53 5.88
C GLU A 185 8.31 7.97 5.37
N TYR A 186 9.07 8.90 5.93
CA TYR A 186 9.13 10.30 5.50
C TYR A 186 9.61 10.45 4.05
N LEU A 187 10.70 9.77 3.67
CA LEU A 187 11.24 9.83 2.31
C LEU A 187 10.24 9.31 1.28
N ILE A 188 9.52 8.23 1.57
CA ILE A 188 8.47 7.70 0.70
C ILE A 188 7.41 8.78 0.43
N TYR A 189 6.91 9.49 1.44
CA TYR A 189 5.96 10.59 1.22
C TYR A 189 6.56 11.76 0.42
N ARG A 190 7.84 12.08 0.62
CA ARG A 190 8.53 13.18 -0.07
C ARG A 190 8.82 12.91 -1.55
N THR A 191 8.86 11.65 -1.95
CA THR A 191 9.34 11.22 -3.26
C THR A 191 8.25 10.55 -4.11
N LEU A 192 6.97 10.84 -3.81
CA LEU A 192 5.79 10.29 -4.50
C LEU A 192 5.93 10.34 -6.03
N PRO A 193 5.52 9.26 -6.75
CA PRO A 193 5.59 9.20 -8.20
C PRO A 193 4.75 10.29 -8.88
N ARG A 194 5.37 11.07 -9.74
CA ARG A 194 4.75 12.18 -10.48
C ARG A 194 4.47 11.84 -11.93
N THR A 195 5.12 10.82 -12.46
CA THR A 195 5.09 10.47 -13.88
C THR A 195 4.10 9.35 -14.21
N LEU A 196 3.55 8.68 -13.18
CA LEU A 196 2.71 7.50 -13.35
C LEU A 196 1.48 7.78 -14.25
N GLY A 197 0.79 8.90 -14.03
CA GLY A 197 -0.37 9.28 -14.86
C GLY A 197 -0.03 9.46 -16.32
N ALA A 198 1.14 10.02 -16.65
CA ALA A 198 1.60 10.16 -18.03
C ALA A 198 1.94 8.79 -18.65
N ARG A 199 2.58 7.90 -17.89
CA ARG A 199 2.90 6.53 -18.34
C ARG A 199 1.64 5.69 -18.63
N LEU A 200 0.52 6.02 -18.00
CA LEU A 200 -0.78 5.37 -18.18
C LEU A 200 -1.67 6.07 -19.25
N ALA A 201 -1.15 7.06 -19.98
CA ALA A 201 -1.93 7.78 -20.99
C ALA A 201 -2.53 6.83 -22.06
N HIS A 202 -1.82 5.75 -22.38
CA HIS A 202 -2.25 4.71 -23.32
C HIS A 202 -2.81 3.45 -22.66
N GLY A 203 -3.11 3.51 -21.35
CA GLY A 203 -3.61 2.39 -20.54
C GLY A 203 -2.52 1.54 -19.92
N SER A 204 -2.94 0.44 -19.29
CA SER A 204 -2.05 -0.55 -18.69
C SER A 204 -1.86 -1.76 -19.61
N PRO A 205 -0.66 -2.34 -19.69
CA PRO A 205 -0.39 -3.55 -20.47
C PRO A 205 -1.02 -4.82 -19.84
N VAL A 206 -1.45 -4.76 -18.59
CA VAL A 206 -2.13 -5.85 -17.87
C VAL A 206 -3.48 -5.36 -17.34
N PRO A 207 -4.42 -6.26 -17.03
CA PRO A 207 -5.69 -5.90 -16.38
C PRO A 207 -5.44 -5.19 -15.05
N VAL A 208 -6.16 -4.09 -14.78
CA VAL A 208 -6.07 -3.33 -13.53
C VAL A 208 -7.46 -3.16 -12.93
N GLY A 209 -7.56 -3.37 -11.62
CA GLY A 209 -8.72 -3.06 -10.80
C GLY A 209 -8.39 -2.06 -9.69
N PHE A 210 -9.40 -1.44 -9.13
CA PHE A 210 -9.26 -0.49 -8.04
C PHE A 210 -10.40 -0.64 -7.03
N ILE A 211 -10.07 -0.64 -5.74
CA ILE A 211 -11.04 -0.56 -4.64
C ILE A 211 -10.78 0.73 -3.87
N ALA A 212 -11.83 1.52 -3.65
CA ALA A 212 -11.78 2.79 -2.96
C ALA A 212 -12.55 2.77 -1.64
N GLY A 213 -12.05 3.50 -0.64
CA GLY A 213 -12.83 3.84 0.54
C GLY A 213 -13.83 4.97 0.26
N THR A 214 -15.10 4.79 0.64
CA THR A 214 -16.15 5.84 0.43
C THR A 214 -15.84 7.15 1.15
N HIS A 215 -15.04 7.09 2.21
CA HIS A 215 -14.60 8.24 3.01
C HIS A 215 -13.12 8.59 2.81
N SER A 216 -12.45 8.00 1.81
CA SER A 216 -11.04 8.29 1.52
C SER A 216 -10.85 9.77 1.16
N LYS A 217 -9.94 10.43 1.90
CA LYS A 217 -9.50 11.79 1.59
C LYS A 217 -8.59 11.81 0.37
N GLU A 218 -7.76 10.80 0.22
CA GLU A 218 -6.81 10.60 -0.87
C GLU A 218 -7.53 10.51 -2.21
N VAL A 219 -8.59 9.71 -2.29
CA VAL A 219 -9.44 9.60 -3.48
C VAL A 219 -10.12 10.92 -3.79
N ARG A 220 -10.64 11.64 -2.79
CA ARG A 220 -11.27 12.96 -3.02
C ARG A 220 -10.27 14.01 -3.50
N GLN A 221 -9.07 14.04 -2.95
CA GLN A 221 -8.03 15.01 -3.31
C GLN A 221 -7.45 14.74 -4.70
N VAL A 222 -7.16 13.49 -5.01
CA VAL A 222 -6.56 13.08 -6.31
C VAL A 222 -7.61 13.03 -7.41
N GLY A 223 -8.85 12.64 -7.10
CA GLY A 223 -9.89 12.32 -8.07
C GLY A 223 -9.63 10.96 -8.75
N LEU A 224 -10.61 10.50 -9.53
CA LEU A 224 -10.58 9.14 -10.11
C LEU A 224 -10.47 9.11 -11.63
N GLU A 225 -10.32 10.23 -12.32
CA GLU A 225 -10.34 10.25 -13.79
C GLU A 225 -9.22 9.38 -14.39
N ALA A 226 -7.97 9.58 -13.96
CA ALA A 226 -6.85 8.79 -14.43
C ALA A 226 -6.94 7.32 -13.98
N THR A 227 -7.42 7.09 -12.75
CA THR A 227 -7.65 5.75 -12.22
C THR A 227 -8.70 5.01 -13.04
N ARG A 228 -9.82 5.64 -13.39
CA ARG A 228 -10.86 5.04 -14.24
C ARG A 228 -10.34 4.68 -15.63
N ARG A 229 -9.47 5.51 -16.22
CA ARG A 229 -8.83 5.17 -17.49
C ARG A 229 -7.93 3.94 -17.34
N ALA A 230 -7.07 3.91 -16.33
CA ALA A 230 -6.15 2.80 -16.08
C ALA A 230 -6.88 1.48 -15.82
N THR A 231 -8.00 1.52 -15.10
CA THR A 231 -8.81 0.35 -14.73
C THR A 231 -9.88 -0.01 -15.77
N ARG A 232 -10.05 0.80 -16.80
CA ARG A 232 -11.17 0.69 -17.76
C ARG A 232 -12.53 0.61 -17.05
N GLY A 233 -12.69 1.38 -15.96
CA GLY A 233 -13.92 1.45 -15.16
C GLY A 233 -14.09 0.34 -14.12
N ARG A 234 -13.14 -0.59 -13.95
CA ARG A 234 -13.20 -1.64 -12.92
C ARG A 234 -12.89 -1.06 -11.54
N LEU A 235 -13.93 -0.48 -10.95
CA LEU A 235 -13.90 0.16 -9.64
C LEU A 235 -14.93 -0.47 -8.72
N GLU A 236 -14.53 -0.73 -7.47
CA GLU A 236 -15.41 -1.12 -6.37
C GLU A 236 -15.23 -0.17 -5.18
N TRP A 237 -16.25 -0.04 -4.35
CA TRP A 237 -16.23 0.81 -3.17
C TRP A 237 -16.48 -0.02 -1.92
N ILE A 238 -15.71 0.30 -0.86
CA ILE A 238 -15.94 -0.21 0.49
C ILE A 238 -16.22 0.99 1.40
N GLU A 239 -17.20 0.86 2.28
CA GLU A 239 -17.44 1.86 3.32
C GLU A 239 -16.22 1.92 4.24
N GLY A 240 -15.55 3.06 4.29
CA GLY A 240 -14.35 3.25 5.10
C GLY A 240 -13.47 4.38 4.59
N THR A 241 -12.41 4.66 5.35
CA THR A 241 -11.40 5.67 4.99
C THR A 241 -10.35 5.09 4.05
N HIS A 242 -9.26 5.83 3.83
CA HIS A 242 -8.05 5.30 3.18
C HIS A 242 -7.56 3.98 3.81
N LEU A 243 -7.82 3.78 5.09
CA LEU A 243 -7.39 2.61 5.86
C LEU A 243 -8.47 1.52 5.96
N PHE A 244 -9.43 1.47 5.02
CA PHE A 244 -10.49 0.47 5.02
C PHE A 244 -9.97 -1.00 5.08
N PRO A 245 -8.77 -1.35 4.56
CA PRO A 245 -8.25 -2.70 4.73
C PRO A 245 -7.98 -3.07 6.19
N MET A 246 -7.72 -2.08 7.04
CA MET A 246 -7.55 -2.24 8.48
C MET A 246 -8.87 -2.13 9.23
N GLU A 247 -9.79 -1.30 8.73
CA GLU A 247 -11.11 -1.07 9.35
C GLU A 247 -12.05 -2.26 9.09
N LYS A 248 -11.99 -2.84 7.90
CA LYS A 248 -12.89 -3.90 7.40
C LYS A 248 -12.12 -4.98 6.63
N PRO A 249 -11.24 -5.75 7.30
CA PRO A 249 -10.35 -6.69 6.63
C PRO A 249 -11.08 -7.81 5.89
N ILE A 250 -12.19 -8.33 6.45
CA ILE A 250 -12.97 -9.42 5.84
C ILE A 250 -13.73 -8.92 4.60
N GLU A 251 -14.38 -7.76 4.70
CA GLU A 251 -15.09 -7.15 3.56
C GLU A 251 -14.10 -6.81 2.44
N THR A 252 -12.91 -6.32 2.81
CA THR A 252 -11.83 -6.05 1.87
C THR A 252 -11.38 -7.32 1.15
N ALA A 253 -11.16 -8.41 1.87
CA ALA A 253 -10.79 -9.68 1.27
C ALA A 253 -11.83 -10.16 0.25
N ARG A 254 -13.11 -10.10 0.59
CA ARG A 254 -14.22 -10.47 -0.31
C ARG A 254 -14.28 -9.57 -1.55
N ALA A 255 -14.04 -8.27 -1.41
CA ALA A 255 -13.94 -7.35 -2.55
C ALA A 255 -12.73 -7.68 -3.43
N VAL A 256 -11.57 -7.97 -2.83
CA VAL A 256 -10.37 -8.45 -3.56
C VAL A 256 -10.70 -9.68 -4.39
N GLN A 257 -11.36 -10.69 -3.82
CA GLN A 257 -11.77 -11.91 -4.55
C GLN A 257 -12.69 -11.60 -5.74
N ARG A 258 -13.70 -10.73 -5.55
CA ARG A 258 -14.62 -10.34 -6.64
C ARG A 258 -13.90 -9.64 -7.77
N VAL A 259 -13.07 -8.63 -7.45
CA VAL A 259 -12.35 -7.87 -8.47
C VAL A 259 -11.33 -8.75 -9.20
N LEU A 260 -10.54 -9.57 -8.49
CA LEU A 260 -9.59 -10.48 -9.14
C LEU A 260 -10.27 -11.48 -10.07
N ARG A 261 -11.45 -12.00 -9.71
CA ARG A 261 -12.27 -12.84 -10.63
C ARG A 261 -12.65 -12.07 -11.90
N SER A 262 -13.17 -10.85 -11.76
CA SER A 262 -13.49 -9.99 -12.92
C SER A 262 -12.28 -9.66 -13.80
N LEU A 263 -11.09 -9.46 -13.19
CA LEU A 263 -9.85 -9.24 -13.95
C LEU A 263 -9.41 -10.48 -14.73
N ARG A 264 -9.60 -11.68 -14.16
CA ARG A 264 -9.29 -12.95 -14.83
C ARG A 264 -10.14 -13.17 -16.08
N GLU A 265 -11.42 -12.80 -16.03
CA GLU A 265 -12.37 -12.94 -17.16
C GLU A 265 -12.10 -11.92 -18.28
N ALA A 266 -11.33 -10.88 -17.99
CA ALA A 266 -11.05 -9.77 -18.92
C ALA A 266 -9.68 -9.84 -19.61
N GLY A 267 -8.82 -10.77 -19.24
CA GLY A 267 -7.49 -11.03 -19.80
C GLY A 267 -7.48 -12.31 -20.57
#